data_cb2bd7fa7e44a5732e168d9c961d0794
#
_entry.id   cb2bd7fa7e44a5732e168d9c961d0794
#
_cell.length_a   1.000
_cell.length_b   1.000
_cell.length_c   1.000
_cell.angle_alpha   90.00
_cell.angle_beta   90.00
_cell.angle_gamma   90.00
#
_symmetry.space_group_name_H-M   'P 1'
#
loop_
_entity.id
_entity.type
_entity.pdbx_description
1 polymer ?
#
loop_
_entity_poly.entity_id
_entity_poly.type
_entity_poly.pdbx_seq_one_letter_code
_entity_poly.pdbx_strand_id
1 'polypeptide(L)'
;DGTEQMYITDGNGKFTADLVKGKDYQMISELEGYFNQTDNFNTRGDEDPITKMVEMAEVYVTDASTNPKDNSKVKMKGIYDLPDIHWDYNKWEIRDDAYPYLDNLVKLFRENNNLKFELRSHTDCRGSFEYNDDLSAKRAKAVTDYMVKKGVPRATIVSKGYGERE
;
A
#
# COMPACT_ATOMS: atom_id res chain seq x y z
N ASP A 1 -18.64 11.86 -11.89
CA ASP A 1 -18.19 13.05 -11.15
C ASP A 1 -17.86 12.59 -9.74
N GLY A 2 -16.56 12.33 -9.46
CA GLY A 2 -16.08 12.00 -8.12
C GLY A 2 -16.00 13.30 -7.31
N THR A 3 -16.93 13.52 -6.39
CA THR A 3 -16.79 14.58 -5.39
C THR A 3 -15.94 14.02 -4.24
N GLU A 4 -14.81 14.62 -3.99
CA GLU A 4 -13.98 14.29 -2.83
C GLU A 4 -14.45 15.11 -1.63
N GLN A 5 -14.58 14.45 -0.48
CA GLN A 5 -14.91 15.08 0.79
C GLN A 5 -13.93 14.63 1.85
N MET A 6 -13.40 15.56 2.62
CA MET A 6 -12.47 15.29 3.70
C MET A 6 -13.20 15.31 5.04
N TYR A 7 -12.92 14.30 5.87
CA TYR A 7 -13.43 14.20 7.23
C TYR A 7 -12.25 14.06 8.19
N ILE A 8 -12.34 14.72 9.33
CA ILE A 8 -11.36 14.58 10.40
C ILE A 8 -11.99 13.74 11.51
N THR A 9 -11.28 12.73 11.97
CA THR A 9 -11.73 11.91 13.09
C THR A 9 -11.72 12.67 14.41
N ASP A 10 -12.60 12.30 15.32
CA ASP A 10 -12.57 12.77 16.70
C ASP A 10 -11.39 12.17 17.50
N GLY A 11 -11.27 12.52 18.78
CA GLY A 11 -10.21 12.00 19.66
C GLY A 11 -10.23 10.49 19.90
N ASN A 12 -11.27 9.78 19.46
CA ASN A 12 -11.40 8.32 19.49
C ASN A 12 -11.21 7.67 18.12
N GLY A 13 -10.76 8.44 17.12
CA GLY A 13 -10.59 7.97 15.76
C GLY A 13 -11.89 7.73 14.97
N LYS A 14 -13.01 8.34 15.37
CA LYS A 14 -14.31 8.17 14.71
C LYS A 14 -14.71 9.39 13.91
N PHE A 15 -15.34 9.16 12.78
CA PHE A 15 -16.07 10.17 12.02
C PHE A 15 -17.40 9.60 11.53
N THR A 16 -18.30 10.46 11.12
CA THR A 16 -19.57 10.08 10.50
C THR A 16 -19.77 10.90 9.24
N ALA A 17 -20.19 10.26 8.18
CA ALA A 17 -20.47 10.88 6.89
C ALA A 17 -21.87 10.48 6.39
N ASP A 18 -22.59 11.43 5.86
CA ASP A 18 -23.86 11.18 5.18
C ASP A 18 -23.58 10.77 3.74
N LEU A 19 -23.95 9.54 3.38
CA LEU A 19 -23.70 8.97 2.06
C LEU A 19 -24.98 8.77 1.28
N VAL A 20 -24.92 8.94 -0.03
CA VAL A 20 -26.06 8.69 -0.91
C VAL A 20 -26.23 7.19 -1.15
N LYS A 21 -27.44 6.66 -0.91
CA LYS A 21 -27.75 5.24 -1.15
C LYS A 21 -27.58 4.84 -2.61
N GLY A 22 -27.07 3.63 -2.83
CA GLY A 22 -26.90 3.03 -4.17
C GLY A 22 -25.63 3.43 -4.91
N LYS A 23 -24.66 4.03 -4.24
CA LYS A 23 -23.39 4.50 -4.80
C LYS A 23 -22.20 3.63 -4.38
N ASP A 24 -21.12 3.71 -5.17
CA ASP A 24 -19.81 3.19 -4.84
C ASP A 24 -18.96 4.31 -4.24
N TYR A 25 -18.22 3.99 -3.20
CA TYR A 25 -17.36 4.91 -2.47
C TYR A 25 -15.96 4.32 -2.30
N GLN A 26 -14.99 5.20 -2.31
CA GLN A 26 -13.63 4.92 -1.89
C GLN A 26 -13.32 5.80 -0.67
N MET A 27 -12.89 5.17 0.39
CA MET A 27 -12.40 5.84 1.60
C MET A 27 -10.89 5.69 1.66
N ILE A 28 -10.19 6.80 1.80
CA ILE A 28 -8.74 6.83 2.03
C ILE A 28 -8.54 7.37 3.44
N SER A 29 -7.87 6.57 4.27
CA SER A 29 -7.53 6.96 5.65
C SER A 29 -6.06 7.35 5.70
N GLU A 30 -5.79 8.55 6.21
CA GLU A 30 -4.46 9.12 6.32
C GLU A 30 -4.17 9.52 7.77
N LEU A 31 -3.00 9.14 8.26
CA LEU A 31 -2.49 9.56 9.57
C LEU A 31 -0.98 9.68 9.49
N GLU A 32 -0.44 10.77 10.01
CA GLU A 32 1.01 10.97 10.07
C GLU A 32 1.69 9.83 10.84
N GLY A 33 2.72 9.21 10.25
CA GLY A 33 3.42 8.06 10.81
C GLY A 33 2.77 6.70 10.53
N TYR A 34 1.73 6.66 9.70
CA TYR A 34 1.03 5.42 9.31
C TYR A 34 0.94 5.29 7.80
N PHE A 35 0.80 4.05 7.31
CA PHE A 35 0.47 3.82 5.90
C PHE A 35 -0.98 4.21 5.64
N ASN A 36 -1.21 4.92 4.54
CA ASN A 36 -2.56 5.20 4.08
C ASN A 36 -3.28 3.90 3.77
N GLN A 37 -4.52 3.79 4.22
CA GLN A 37 -5.40 2.66 3.93
C GLN A 37 -6.51 3.11 3.00
N THR A 38 -6.82 2.25 2.01
CA THR A 38 -7.91 2.47 1.06
C THR A 38 -8.95 1.37 1.23
N ASP A 39 -10.19 1.73 1.47
CA ASP A 39 -11.33 0.80 1.49
C ASP A 39 -12.35 1.21 0.43
N ASN A 40 -12.75 0.25 -0.40
CA ASN A 40 -13.79 0.44 -1.41
C ASN A 40 -15.07 -0.27 -0.94
N PHE A 41 -16.15 0.45 -0.93
CA PHE A 41 -17.44 -0.09 -0.51
C PHE A 41 -18.60 0.54 -1.28
N ASN A 42 -19.80 0.00 -1.12
CA ASN A 42 -21.01 0.55 -1.72
C ASN A 42 -22.13 0.65 -0.69
N THR A 43 -23.11 1.47 -1.02
CA THR A 43 -24.30 1.73 -0.20
C THR A 43 -25.57 1.10 -0.78
N ARG A 44 -25.43 -0.06 -1.49
CA ARG A 44 -26.57 -0.76 -2.13
C ARG A 44 -27.27 -1.74 -1.19
N GLY A 45 -26.63 -2.13 -0.09
CA GLY A 45 -27.21 -3.00 0.92
C GLY A 45 -28.23 -2.31 1.82
N ASP A 46 -28.86 -3.10 2.69
CA ASP A 46 -29.85 -2.62 3.66
C ASP A 46 -29.23 -2.24 5.02
N GLU A 47 -27.90 -2.33 5.13
CA GLU A 47 -27.20 -1.93 6.35
C GLU A 47 -27.22 -0.39 6.50
N ASP A 48 -27.86 0.07 7.58
CA ASP A 48 -27.89 1.47 7.96
C ASP A 48 -27.85 1.56 9.50
N PRO A 49 -26.83 2.14 10.11
CA PRO A 49 -25.61 2.73 9.50
C PRO A 49 -24.57 1.70 9.05
N ILE A 50 -23.80 2.02 8.00
CA ILE A 50 -22.62 1.24 7.61
C ILE A 50 -21.48 1.59 8.55
N THR A 51 -20.95 0.59 9.25
CA THR A 51 -19.78 0.77 10.13
C THR A 51 -18.54 0.16 9.46
N LYS A 52 -17.51 0.97 9.30
CA LYS A 52 -16.20 0.54 8.81
C LYS A 52 -15.16 0.74 9.89
N MET A 53 -14.32 -0.28 10.06
CA MET A 53 -13.15 -0.22 10.95
C MET A 53 -11.90 -0.28 10.07
N VAL A 54 -10.99 0.67 10.26
CA VAL A 54 -9.72 0.74 9.52
C VAL A 54 -8.60 0.55 10.52
N GLU A 55 -7.81 -0.51 10.32
CA GLU A 55 -6.56 -0.72 11.05
C GLU A 55 -5.41 -0.16 10.21
N MET A 56 -4.71 0.84 10.75
CA MET A 56 -3.59 1.46 10.08
C MET A 56 -2.27 0.90 10.62
N ALA A 57 -1.41 0.44 9.71
CA ALA A 57 -0.08 -0.02 10.07
C ALA A 57 0.85 1.17 10.35
N GLU A 58 1.47 1.17 11.53
CA GLU A 58 2.40 2.22 11.92
C GLU A 58 3.71 2.11 11.12
N VAL A 59 4.20 3.24 10.65
CA VAL A 59 5.48 3.34 9.94
C VAL A 59 6.59 3.63 10.95
N TYR A 60 7.43 2.65 11.24
CA TYR A 60 8.60 2.84 12.09
C TYR A 60 9.89 2.83 11.27
N VAL A 61 10.71 3.84 11.40
CA VAL A 61 12.04 3.90 10.75
C VAL A 61 13.14 3.96 11.79
N THR A 62 13.97 2.93 11.91
CA THR A 62 15.20 2.98 12.69
C THR A 62 16.39 3.07 11.76
N ASP A 63 17.11 4.19 11.80
CA ASP A 63 18.48 4.25 11.30
C ASP A 63 19.42 3.77 12.42
N ALA A 64 20.14 2.69 12.15
CA ALA A 64 21.12 2.13 13.10
C ALA A 64 22.37 3.00 13.29
N SER A 65 22.50 4.08 12.53
CA SER A 65 23.71 4.94 12.50
C SER A 65 23.55 6.28 13.22
N THR A 66 22.41 6.59 13.82
CA THR A 66 22.16 7.92 14.37
C THR A 66 21.87 7.95 15.86
N ASN A 67 22.40 9.01 16.48
CA ASN A 67 22.25 9.40 17.86
C ASN A 67 20.80 9.26 18.37
N PRO A 68 20.51 8.54 19.48
CA PRO A 68 19.16 8.29 19.98
C PRO A 68 18.35 9.53 20.41
N LYS A 69 18.87 10.72 20.18
CA LYS A 69 18.21 12.00 20.49
C LYS A 69 17.59 12.71 19.27
N ASP A 70 17.73 12.16 18.06
CA ASP A 70 17.11 12.73 16.86
C ASP A 70 15.83 11.98 16.50
N ASN A 71 14.71 12.49 16.98
CA ASN A 71 13.36 11.94 16.74
C ASN A 71 12.81 12.21 15.31
N SER A 72 13.63 12.73 14.41
CA SER A 72 13.18 13.18 13.07
C SER A 72 13.29 12.10 11.98
N LYS A 73 13.62 10.85 12.32
CA LYS A 73 13.86 9.79 11.32
C LYS A 73 12.89 8.63 11.47
N VAL A 74 12.14 8.44 10.42
CA VAL A 74 11.17 7.37 10.21
C VAL A 74 11.84 5.98 10.33
N LYS A 75 11.25 5.05 11.06
CA LYS A 75 11.75 3.67 11.23
C LYS A 75 10.75 2.69 10.64
N MET A 76 11.13 1.97 9.58
CA MET A 76 10.37 0.82 9.12
C MET A 76 11.02 -0.48 9.61
N LYS A 77 10.32 -1.27 10.39
CA LYS A 77 10.75 -2.61 10.74
C LYS A 77 9.56 -3.54 10.67
N GLY A 78 9.58 -4.46 9.72
CA GLY A 78 8.55 -5.49 9.59
C GLY A 78 8.24 -5.84 8.15
N ILE A 79 7.33 -6.77 7.98
CA ILE A 79 6.71 -7.12 6.71
C ILE A 79 5.37 -6.40 6.67
N TYR A 80 5.10 -5.72 5.56
CA TYR A 80 3.86 -4.99 5.33
C TYR A 80 3.22 -5.53 4.06
N ASP A 81 1.97 -5.93 4.16
CA ASP A 81 1.21 -6.32 3.01
C ASP A 81 0.76 -5.08 2.22
N LEU A 82 0.75 -5.20 0.91
CA LEU A 82 0.24 -4.19 -0.01
C LEU A 82 -1.09 -4.71 -0.60
N PRO A 83 -2.20 -4.61 0.14
CA PRO A 83 -3.45 -5.32 -0.18
C PRO A 83 -4.11 -4.82 -1.47
N ASP A 84 -3.82 -3.58 -1.87
CA ASP A 84 -4.48 -2.95 -3.02
C ASP A 84 -3.73 -3.15 -4.35
N ILE A 85 -2.65 -3.94 -4.35
CA ILE A 85 -1.96 -4.29 -5.59
C ILE A 85 -2.47 -5.63 -6.11
N HIS A 86 -3.53 -5.56 -6.92
CA HIS A 86 -4.10 -6.71 -7.59
C HIS A 86 -3.52 -6.87 -8.99
N TRP A 87 -3.51 -8.10 -9.48
CA TRP A 87 -2.98 -8.46 -10.79
C TRP A 87 -4.05 -9.16 -11.62
N ASP A 88 -4.09 -8.85 -12.90
CA ASP A 88 -4.86 -9.65 -13.84
C ASP A 88 -4.26 -11.07 -13.93
N TYR A 89 -5.09 -12.02 -14.30
CA TYR A 89 -4.65 -13.40 -14.48
C TYR A 89 -3.49 -13.49 -15.48
N ASN A 90 -2.42 -14.14 -15.07
CA ASN A 90 -1.22 -14.34 -15.89
C ASN A 90 -0.56 -13.04 -16.41
N LYS A 91 -0.72 -11.92 -15.69
CA LYS A 91 -0.11 -10.65 -16.05
C LYS A 91 0.76 -10.09 -14.94
N TRP A 92 1.70 -9.24 -15.33
CA TRP A 92 2.62 -8.50 -14.46
C TRP A 92 2.56 -6.98 -14.71
N GLU A 93 1.71 -6.53 -15.62
CA GLU A 93 1.44 -5.11 -15.82
C GLU A 93 0.65 -4.58 -14.62
N ILE A 94 1.12 -3.45 -14.08
CA ILE A 94 0.43 -2.76 -12.98
C ILE A 94 -0.92 -2.27 -13.49
N ARG A 95 -1.97 -2.59 -12.75
CA ARG A 95 -3.33 -2.13 -13.04
C ARG A 95 -3.47 -0.65 -12.68
N ASP A 96 -4.39 0.03 -13.34
CA ASP A 96 -4.63 1.47 -13.13
C ASP A 96 -5.10 1.79 -11.70
N ASP A 97 -5.82 0.88 -11.07
CA ASP A 97 -6.31 1.00 -9.70
C ASP A 97 -5.20 0.94 -8.63
N ALA A 98 -4.02 0.39 -8.97
CA ALA A 98 -2.88 0.31 -8.07
C ALA A 98 -1.99 1.58 -8.06
N TYR A 99 -2.06 2.43 -9.09
CA TYR A 99 -1.18 3.59 -9.18
C TYR A 99 -1.32 4.59 -8.03
N PRO A 100 -2.51 4.98 -7.57
CA PRO A 100 -2.63 5.90 -6.43
C PRO A 100 -1.93 5.37 -5.18
N TYR A 101 -2.02 4.08 -4.95
CA TYR A 101 -1.37 3.41 -3.83
C TYR A 101 0.15 3.42 -3.95
N LEU A 102 0.65 3.07 -5.14
CA LEU A 102 2.08 3.11 -5.43
C LEU A 102 2.66 4.53 -5.37
N ASP A 103 1.90 5.55 -5.75
CA ASP A 103 2.34 6.96 -5.67
C ASP A 103 2.50 7.40 -4.20
N ASN A 104 1.66 6.93 -3.28
CA ASN A 104 1.84 7.16 -1.84
C ASN A 104 3.14 6.51 -1.32
N LEU A 105 3.42 5.27 -1.72
CA LEU A 105 4.69 4.62 -1.40
C LEU A 105 5.89 5.37 -1.98
N VAL A 106 5.79 5.81 -3.23
CA VAL A 106 6.84 6.62 -3.87
C VAL A 106 7.11 7.89 -3.06
N LYS A 107 6.08 8.60 -2.63
CA LYS A 107 6.21 9.81 -1.79
C LYS A 107 6.96 9.47 -0.51
N LEU A 108 6.53 8.44 0.22
CA LEU A 108 7.17 7.99 1.46
C LEU A 108 8.67 7.70 1.27
N PHE A 109 9.03 6.91 0.25
CA PHE A 109 10.44 6.53 0.04
C PHE A 109 11.30 7.62 -0.57
N ARG A 110 10.72 8.58 -1.28
CA ARG A 110 11.44 9.78 -1.74
C ARG A 110 11.77 10.74 -0.61
N GLU A 111 10.85 10.89 0.34
CA GLU A 111 11.05 11.71 1.53
C GLU A 111 12.02 11.06 2.52
N ASN A 112 12.15 9.72 2.45
CA ASN A 112 13.02 8.93 3.33
C ASN A 112 14.00 8.08 2.51
N ASN A 113 14.87 8.72 1.75
CA ASN A 113 15.77 8.07 0.78
C ASN A 113 16.90 7.24 1.39
N ASN A 114 17.06 7.24 2.71
CA ASN A 114 17.94 6.37 3.48
C ASN A 114 17.32 5.00 3.79
N LEU A 115 16.01 4.83 3.55
CA LEU A 115 15.35 3.54 3.72
C LEU A 115 15.79 2.53 2.65
N LYS A 116 15.98 1.30 3.09
CA LYS A 116 16.16 0.14 2.21
C LYS A 116 15.03 -0.84 2.47
N PHE A 117 14.44 -1.36 1.42
CA PHE A 117 13.31 -2.29 1.53
C PHE A 117 13.36 -3.36 0.46
N GLU A 118 12.69 -4.47 0.73
CA GLU A 118 12.50 -5.56 -0.21
C GLU A 118 11.03 -5.61 -0.63
N LEU A 119 10.79 -5.51 -1.93
CA LEU A 119 9.49 -5.78 -2.53
C LEU A 119 9.36 -7.27 -2.78
N ARG A 120 8.43 -7.90 -2.09
CA ARG A 120 8.09 -9.31 -2.24
C ARG A 120 6.82 -9.45 -3.07
N SER A 121 6.81 -10.40 -3.96
CA SER A 121 5.60 -10.77 -4.69
C SER A 121 5.41 -12.27 -4.64
N HIS A 122 4.17 -12.67 -4.47
CA HIS A 122 3.73 -14.05 -4.37
C HIS A 122 2.71 -14.36 -5.44
N THR A 123 2.47 -15.64 -5.68
CA THR A 123 1.39 -16.15 -6.53
C THR A 123 0.59 -17.17 -5.74
N ASP A 124 -0.60 -17.50 -6.21
CA ASP A 124 -1.31 -18.69 -5.77
C ASP A 124 -0.63 -19.97 -6.33
N CYS A 125 -1.10 -21.13 -5.90
CA CYS A 125 -0.55 -22.45 -6.29
C CYS A 125 -0.95 -22.91 -7.69
N ARG A 126 -1.50 -22.04 -8.55
CA ARG A 126 -1.88 -22.38 -9.91
C ARG A 126 -0.69 -22.25 -10.84
N GLY A 127 -0.24 -23.36 -11.41
CA GLY A 127 0.90 -23.41 -12.32
C GLY A 127 2.05 -24.27 -11.79
N SER A 128 3.19 -24.26 -12.49
CA SER A 128 4.41 -24.89 -11.99
C SER A 128 5.19 -23.93 -11.08
N PHE A 129 6.02 -24.47 -10.21
CA PHE A 129 6.90 -23.67 -9.35
C PHE A 129 7.75 -22.69 -10.16
N GLU A 130 8.35 -23.15 -11.26
CA GLU A 130 9.17 -22.30 -12.13
C GLU A 130 8.36 -21.15 -12.74
N TYR A 131 7.14 -21.44 -13.17
CA TYR A 131 6.25 -20.44 -13.71
C TYR A 131 5.85 -19.40 -12.67
N ASN A 132 5.49 -19.84 -11.46
CA ASN A 132 5.09 -18.97 -10.36
C ASN A 132 6.27 -18.12 -9.84
N ASP A 133 7.48 -18.67 -9.80
CA ASP A 133 8.71 -17.93 -9.50
C ASP A 133 8.96 -16.82 -10.54
N ASP A 134 8.87 -17.12 -11.83
CA ASP A 134 9.05 -16.14 -12.90
C ASP A 134 7.97 -15.05 -12.88
N LEU A 135 6.71 -15.43 -12.72
CA LEU A 135 5.58 -14.48 -12.67
C LEU A 135 5.70 -13.53 -11.48
N SER A 136 6.00 -14.06 -10.31
CA SER A 136 6.15 -13.23 -9.10
C SER A 136 7.37 -12.30 -9.21
N ALA A 137 8.48 -12.78 -9.79
CA ALA A 137 9.66 -11.94 -10.04
C ALA A 137 9.37 -10.79 -11.02
N LYS A 138 8.60 -11.04 -12.08
CA LYS A 138 8.17 -10.02 -13.05
C LYS A 138 7.27 -8.97 -12.38
N ARG A 139 6.36 -9.38 -11.50
CA ARG A 139 5.48 -8.49 -10.74
C ARG A 139 6.27 -7.59 -9.79
N ALA A 140 7.16 -8.16 -8.97
CA ALA A 140 8.03 -7.39 -8.09
C ALA A 140 8.90 -6.40 -8.89
N LYS A 141 9.39 -6.82 -10.06
CA LYS A 141 10.16 -5.95 -10.96
C LYS A 141 9.33 -4.80 -11.51
N ALA A 142 8.10 -5.04 -11.94
CA ALA A 142 7.22 -4.02 -12.49
C ALA A 142 6.95 -2.89 -11.47
N VAL A 143 6.66 -3.23 -10.22
CA VAL A 143 6.50 -2.25 -9.13
C VAL A 143 7.81 -1.50 -8.89
N THR A 144 8.93 -2.20 -8.85
CA THR A 144 10.24 -1.57 -8.67
C THR A 144 10.56 -0.57 -9.78
N ASP A 145 10.36 -0.97 -11.04
CA ASP A 145 10.61 -0.11 -12.20
C ASP A 145 9.73 1.14 -12.16
N TYR A 146 8.46 0.99 -11.75
CA TYR A 146 7.56 2.12 -11.54
C TYR A 146 8.07 3.09 -10.47
N MET A 147 8.44 2.58 -9.29
CA MET A 147 8.95 3.41 -8.20
C MET A 147 10.25 4.14 -8.57
N VAL A 148 11.16 3.45 -9.26
CA VAL A 148 12.40 4.05 -9.76
C VAL A 148 12.11 5.14 -10.79
N LYS A 149 11.21 4.90 -11.73
CA LYS A 149 10.74 5.91 -12.71
C LYS A 149 10.17 7.15 -12.04
N LYS A 150 9.54 6.99 -10.88
CA LYS A 150 8.98 8.08 -10.06
C LYS A 150 10.01 8.72 -9.12
N GLY A 151 11.26 8.28 -9.13
CA GLY A 151 12.38 8.92 -8.44
C GLY A 151 12.83 8.29 -7.12
N VAL A 152 12.34 7.08 -6.78
CA VAL A 152 12.91 6.31 -5.67
C VAL A 152 14.28 5.74 -6.09
N PRO A 153 15.36 5.93 -5.32
CA PRO A 153 16.68 5.44 -5.70
C PRO A 153 16.71 3.91 -5.86
N ARG A 154 17.16 3.43 -7.01
CA ARG A 154 17.21 1.98 -7.29
C ARG A 154 18.01 1.18 -6.25
N ALA A 155 19.06 1.79 -5.69
CA ALA A 155 19.92 1.15 -4.70
C ALA A 155 19.21 0.90 -3.34
N THR A 156 18.05 1.49 -3.11
CA THR A 156 17.26 1.29 -1.88
C THR A 156 16.24 0.17 -1.99
N ILE A 157 16.02 -0.37 -3.21
CA ILE A 157 15.00 -1.37 -3.48
C ILE A 157 15.64 -2.71 -3.83
N VAL A 158 15.30 -3.76 -3.09
CA VAL A 158 15.51 -5.15 -3.49
C VAL A 158 14.16 -5.70 -3.96
N SER A 159 14.12 -6.31 -5.13
CA SER A 159 12.89 -6.86 -5.71
C SER A 159 13.02 -8.36 -5.83
N LYS A 160 12.06 -9.12 -5.29
CA LYS A 160 12.14 -10.58 -5.24
C LYS A 160 10.75 -11.21 -5.40
N GLY A 161 10.68 -12.21 -6.30
CA GLY A 161 9.56 -13.11 -6.40
C GLY A 161 9.77 -14.34 -5.51
N TYR A 162 8.71 -14.80 -4.89
CA TYR A 162 8.69 -15.98 -4.04
C TYR A 162 7.80 -17.10 -4.58
N GLY A 163 7.15 -16.87 -5.73
CA GLY A 163 6.21 -17.82 -6.29
C GLY A 163 5.08 -18.12 -5.33
N GLU A 164 4.77 -19.39 -5.17
CA GLU A 164 3.76 -19.91 -4.25
C GLU A 164 4.33 -20.31 -2.88
N ARG A 165 5.58 -19.94 -2.59
CA ARG A 165 6.25 -20.22 -1.32
C ARG A 165 5.93 -19.12 -0.33
N GLU A 166 5.32 -19.50 0.83
CA GLU A 166 4.79 -18.69 1.94
C GLU A 166 3.37 -18.22 1.73
#